data_08d4dc8226473ce108c160303c439197
#
_entry.id   08d4dc8226473ce108c160303c439197
#
_cell.length_a   1.000
_cell.length_b   1.000
_cell.length_c   1.000
_cell.angle_alpha   90.00
_cell.angle_beta   90.00
_cell.angle_gamma   90.00
#
_symmetry.space_group_name_H-M   'P 1'
#
loop_
_entity.id
_entity.type
_entity.pdbx_description
1 polymer ?
#
loop_
_entity_poly.entity_id
_entity_poly.type
_entity_poly.pdbx_seq_one_letter_code
_entity_poly.pdbx_strand_id
1 'polypeptide(L)'
;MSIAPPQNSAIVDTKLEAVVIPVADVDRAKLFYGKLGWRLDADFAFDNGFRVVQYTPPGSPCSVQFGTNITTAPPGSAQGLYLIVADIESARNELGARG
;
A
#
# COMPACT_ATOMS: atom_id res chain seq x y z
N MET A 1 -14.31 15.61 -3.64
CA MET A 1 -14.57 16.64 -4.65
C MET A 1 -14.72 15.99 -6.01
N SER A 2 -15.75 16.34 -6.72
CA SER A 2 -16.00 15.79 -8.06
C SER A 2 -15.65 16.84 -9.10
N ILE A 3 -14.88 16.45 -10.11
CA ILE A 3 -14.52 17.32 -11.22
C ILE A 3 -15.19 16.74 -12.47
N ALA A 4 -16.05 17.53 -13.09
CA ALA A 4 -16.66 17.11 -14.36
C ALA A 4 -15.61 17.09 -15.47
N PRO A 5 -15.54 16.03 -16.28
CA PRO A 5 -14.62 16.01 -17.42
C PRO A 5 -15.01 17.06 -18.43
N PRO A 6 -14.07 17.61 -19.20
CA PRO A 6 -14.39 18.49 -20.31
C PRO A 6 -15.29 17.79 -21.33
N GLN A 7 -16.23 18.52 -21.91
CA GLN A 7 -16.99 18.01 -23.05
C GLN A 7 -16.02 17.69 -24.18
N ASN A 8 -16.25 16.70 -24.95
CA ASN A 8 -15.46 16.30 -26.13
C ASN A 8 -14.06 15.72 -25.79
N SER A 9 -13.79 15.43 -24.48
CA SER A 9 -12.54 14.77 -24.10
C SER A 9 -12.81 13.33 -23.72
N ALA A 10 -11.99 12.42 -24.23
CA ALA A 10 -11.97 11.06 -23.72
C ALA A 10 -11.47 11.06 -22.28
N ILE A 11 -12.13 10.32 -21.40
CA ILE A 11 -11.66 10.12 -20.04
C ILE A 11 -10.54 9.08 -20.09
N VAL A 12 -9.37 9.45 -19.63
CA VAL A 12 -8.24 8.53 -19.52
C VAL A 12 -8.41 7.69 -18.26
N ASP A 13 -8.34 6.37 -18.40
CA ASP A 13 -8.32 5.49 -17.24
C ASP A 13 -7.14 5.82 -16.36
N THR A 14 -7.42 6.11 -15.11
CA THR A 14 -6.39 6.46 -14.13
C THR A 14 -6.62 5.66 -12.86
N LYS A 15 -5.58 4.96 -12.42
CA LYS A 15 -5.63 4.16 -11.20
C LYS A 15 -4.52 4.62 -10.26
N LEU A 16 -4.78 4.53 -8.96
CA LEU A 16 -3.71 4.72 -7.99
C LEU A 16 -2.76 3.54 -8.11
N GLU A 17 -1.48 3.84 -8.32
CA GLU A 17 -0.46 2.80 -8.40
C GLU A 17 0.00 2.37 -7.02
N ALA A 18 0.35 3.32 -6.17
CA ALA A 18 0.87 3.03 -4.86
C ALA A 18 0.67 4.20 -3.91
N VAL A 19 0.61 3.89 -2.62
CA VAL A 19 0.65 4.87 -1.54
C VAL A 19 1.83 4.56 -0.63
N VAL A 20 2.46 5.58 -0.07
CA VAL A 20 3.59 5.43 0.86
C VAL A 20 3.08 5.40 2.28
N ILE A 21 3.49 4.39 3.04
CA ILE A 21 3.17 4.24 4.46
C ILE A 21 4.47 4.46 5.25
N PRO A 22 4.56 5.52 6.06
CA PRO A 22 5.73 5.74 6.90
C PRO A 22 5.85 4.66 7.98
N VAL A 23 7.02 4.02 8.07
CA VAL A 23 7.29 2.97 9.07
C VAL A 23 8.61 3.23 9.78
N ALA A 24 8.70 2.81 11.04
CA ALA A 24 9.93 2.95 11.82
C ALA A 24 10.91 1.79 11.56
N ASP A 25 10.41 0.60 11.30
CA ASP A 25 11.19 -0.62 11.11
C ASP A 25 10.73 -1.32 9.84
N VAL A 26 11.54 -1.24 8.80
CA VAL A 26 11.20 -1.76 7.46
C VAL A 26 11.09 -3.28 7.48
N ASP A 27 11.99 -3.99 8.15
CA ASP A 27 11.96 -5.45 8.20
C ASP A 27 10.75 -5.97 8.96
N ARG A 28 10.37 -5.30 10.02
CA ARG A 28 9.16 -5.63 10.78
C ARG A 28 7.91 -5.42 9.95
N ALA A 29 7.83 -4.30 9.23
CA ALA A 29 6.72 -4.04 8.33
C ALA A 29 6.64 -5.09 7.22
N LYS A 30 7.78 -5.49 6.66
CA LYS A 30 7.85 -6.55 5.66
C LYS A 30 7.30 -7.87 6.18
N LEU A 31 7.65 -8.25 7.40
CA LEU A 31 7.09 -9.45 8.03
C LEU A 31 5.58 -9.35 8.20
N PHE A 32 5.09 -8.21 8.63
CA PHE A 32 3.67 -7.97 8.83
C PHE A 32 2.87 -8.18 7.53
N TYR A 33 3.26 -7.51 6.45
CA TYR A 33 2.54 -7.63 5.18
C TYR A 33 2.68 -9.01 4.54
N GLY A 34 3.82 -9.67 4.74
CA GLY A 34 4.00 -11.05 4.32
C GLY A 34 3.03 -12.01 5.01
N LYS A 35 2.80 -11.81 6.31
CA LYS A 35 1.82 -12.61 7.07
C LYS A 35 0.39 -12.41 6.61
N LEU A 36 0.05 -11.22 6.11
CA LEU A 36 -1.27 -10.98 5.55
C LEU A 36 -1.50 -11.71 4.22
N GLY A 37 -0.46 -12.26 3.63
CA GLY A 37 -0.55 -12.94 2.34
C GLY A 37 -0.54 -11.99 1.16
N TRP A 38 -0.16 -10.73 1.37
CA TRP A 38 -0.03 -9.77 0.27
C TRP A 38 1.20 -10.11 -0.58
N ARG A 39 1.14 -9.76 -1.87
CA ARG A 39 2.22 -10.06 -2.80
C ARG A 39 3.37 -9.09 -2.63
N LEU A 40 4.57 -9.61 -2.42
CA LEU A 40 5.78 -8.80 -2.44
C LEU A 40 6.16 -8.50 -3.90
N ASP A 41 6.08 -7.24 -4.29
CA ASP A 41 6.40 -6.82 -5.65
C ASP A 41 7.86 -6.40 -5.80
N ALA A 42 8.43 -5.77 -4.76
CA ALA A 42 9.78 -5.23 -4.82
C ALA A 42 10.36 -5.08 -3.42
N ASP A 43 11.66 -5.26 -3.32
CA ASP A 43 12.47 -4.91 -2.15
C ASP A 43 13.85 -4.55 -2.68
N PHE A 44 14.10 -3.25 -2.84
CA PHE A 44 15.35 -2.72 -3.37
C PHE A 44 16.05 -1.85 -2.34
N ALA A 45 17.32 -2.16 -2.08
CA ALA A 45 18.18 -1.34 -1.25
C ALA A 45 19.28 -0.74 -2.12
N PHE A 46 19.56 0.54 -1.93
CA PHE A 46 20.56 1.28 -2.68
C PHE A 46 21.72 1.68 -1.76
N ASP A 47 22.89 1.93 -2.34
CA ASP A 47 24.11 2.25 -1.59
C ASP A 47 24.01 3.52 -0.76
N ASN A 48 23.12 4.44 -1.14
CA ASN A 48 22.92 5.71 -0.44
C ASN A 48 22.00 5.62 0.78
N GLY A 49 21.64 4.42 1.23
CA GLY A 49 20.72 4.22 2.35
C GLY A 49 19.24 4.27 1.98
N PHE A 50 18.92 4.42 0.70
CA PHE A 50 17.54 4.38 0.22
C PHE A 50 17.09 2.92 0.09
N ARG A 51 15.92 2.62 0.62
CA ARG A 51 15.30 1.29 0.46
C ARG A 51 13.81 1.44 0.20
N VAL A 52 13.30 0.68 -0.75
CA VAL A 52 11.89 0.64 -1.11
C VAL A 52 11.40 -0.80 -1.08
N VAL A 53 10.30 -1.02 -0.38
CA VAL A 53 9.57 -2.29 -0.35
C VAL A 53 8.14 -2.02 -0.81
N GLN A 54 7.61 -2.89 -1.66
CA GLN A 54 6.25 -2.75 -2.19
C GLN A 54 5.49 -4.04 -2.04
N TYR A 55 4.27 -3.94 -1.51
CA TYR A 55 3.31 -5.03 -1.41
C TYR A 55 2.01 -4.66 -2.09
N THR A 56 1.35 -5.64 -2.68
CA THR A 56 0.03 -5.47 -3.30
C THR A 56 -0.98 -6.41 -2.64
N PRO A 57 -2.09 -5.87 -2.12
CA PRO A 57 -3.18 -6.72 -1.64
C PRO A 57 -3.74 -7.58 -2.76
N PRO A 58 -4.26 -8.79 -2.47
CA PRO A 58 -4.88 -9.63 -3.49
C PRO A 58 -6.00 -8.89 -4.23
N GLY A 59 -5.94 -8.90 -5.56
CA GLY A 59 -6.96 -8.29 -6.40
C GLY A 59 -6.94 -6.76 -6.46
N SER A 60 -5.98 -6.10 -5.81
CA SER A 60 -5.91 -4.64 -5.79
C SER A 60 -5.07 -4.10 -6.94
N PRO A 61 -5.51 -3.00 -7.60
CA PRO A 61 -4.67 -2.27 -8.54
C PRO A 61 -3.70 -1.30 -7.86
N CYS A 62 -3.87 -1.04 -6.56
CA CYS A 62 -3.04 -0.14 -5.78
C CYS A 62 -2.17 -0.92 -4.81
N SER A 63 -0.93 -0.49 -4.67
CA SER A 63 0.07 -1.11 -3.80
C SER A 63 0.40 -0.20 -2.62
N VAL A 64 1.03 -0.76 -1.59
CA VAL A 64 1.63 0.02 -0.51
C VAL A 64 3.14 -0.03 -0.64
N GLN A 65 3.78 1.09 -0.36
CA GLN A 65 5.23 1.20 -0.33
C GLN A 65 5.68 1.71 1.04
N PHE A 66 6.77 1.18 1.52
CA PHE A 66 7.46 1.67 2.72
C PHE A 66 8.95 1.43 2.54
N GLY A 67 9.75 2.06 3.36
CA GLY A 67 11.19 1.92 3.20
C GLY A 67 11.97 2.89 4.05
N THR A 68 13.23 3.07 3.67
CA THR A 68 14.17 3.98 4.33
C THR A 68 14.42 5.18 3.42
N ASN A 69 14.24 6.39 3.96
CA ASN A 69 14.46 7.65 3.24
C ASN A 69 13.54 7.88 2.03
N ILE A 70 12.37 7.25 2.00
CA ILE A 70 11.41 7.44 0.90
C ILE A 70 10.37 8.52 1.21
N THR A 71 10.25 8.93 2.46
CA THR A 71 9.30 9.98 2.89
C THR A 71 9.85 10.68 4.13
N THR A 72 9.47 11.95 4.29
CA THR A 72 9.75 12.74 5.51
C THR A 72 8.59 12.65 6.51
N ALA A 73 7.49 12.01 6.16
CA ALA A 73 6.36 11.85 7.06
C ALA A 73 6.72 10.95 8.26
N PRO A 74 6.24 11.27 9.47
CA PRO A 74 6.57 10.49 10.66
C PRO A 74 6.06 9.05 10.56
N PRO A 75 6.81 8.07 11.11
CA PRO A 75 6.32 6.70 11.20
C PRO A 75 4.97 6.63 11.91
N GLY A 76 4.07 5.79 11.41
CA GLY A 76 2.74 5.60 11.97
C GLY A 76 1.74 6.73 11.65
N SER A 77 2.10 7.68 10.79
CA SER A 77 1.24 8.83 10.46
C SER A 77 0.21 8.52 9.37
N ALA A 78 0.28 7.37 8.71
CA ALA A 78 -0.68 7.00 7.67
C ALA A 78 -2.07 6.82 8.28
N GLN A 79 -3.07 7.47 7.67
CA GLN A 79 -4.46 7.44 8.13
C GLN A 79 -5.40 7.38 6.94
N GLY A 80 -6.61 6.85 7.20
CA GLY A 80 -7.67 6.89 6.19
C GLY A 80 -7.50 5.90 5.06
N LEU A 81 -6.73 4.84 5.25
CA LEU A 81 -6.62 3.77 4.28
C LEU A 81 -7.73 2.74 4.51
N TYR A 82 -8.48 2.46 3.46
CA TYR A 82 -9.60 1.51 3.51
C TYR A 82 -9.38 0.37 2.55
N LEU A 83 -9.71 -0.84 3.00
CA LEU A 83 -9.72 -2.02 2.15
C LEU A 83 -11.14 -2.34 1.74
N ILE A 84 -11.35 -2.61 0.46
CA ILE A 84 -12.64 -3.05 -0.07
C ILE A 84 -12.64 -4.57 -0.07
N VAL A 85 -13.65 -5.15 0.60
CA VAL A 85 -13.81 -6.60 0.68
C VAL A 85 -15.24 -6.98 0.35
N ALA A 86 -15.44 -8.18 -0.19
CA ALA A 86 -16.79 -8.66 -0.52
C ALA A 86 -17.58 -9.06 0.73
N ASP A 87 -16.89 -9.59 1.74
CA ASP A 87 -17.49 -10.03 3.00
C ASP A 87 -16.59 -9.58 4.15
N ILE A 88 -17.09 -8.61 4.93
CA ILE A 88 -16.31 -8.01 6.01
C ILE A 88 -16.03 -8.99 7.16
N GLU A 89 -16.96 -9.89 7.46
CA GLU A 89 -16.74 -10.88 8.53
C GLU A 89 -15.66 -11.88 8.15
N SER A 90 -15.71 -12.40 6.93
CA SER A 90 -14.69 -13.31 6.42
C SER A 90 -13.32 -12.63 6.37
N ALA A 91 -13.26 -11.39 5.91
CA ALA A 91 -12.01 -10.62 5.87
C ALA A 91 -11.45 -10.40 7.26
N ARG A 92 -12.30 -10.02 8.22
CA ARG A 92 -11.89 -9.81 9.61
C ARG A 92 -11.34 -11.09 10.23
N ASN A 93 -12.01 -12.22 10.01
CA ASN A 93 -11.58 -13.50 10.55
C ASN A 93 -10.26 -13.96 9.93
N GLU A 94 -10.12 -13.82 8.63
CA GLU A 94 -8.89 -14.18 7.92
C GLU A 94 -7.71 -13.32 8.37
N LEU A 95 -7.86 -12.01 8.41
CA LEU A 95 -6.80 -11.11 8.83
C LEU A 95 -6.43 -11.29 10.29
N GLY A 96 -7.41 -11.54 11.16
CA GLY A 96 -7.16 -11.84 12.56
C GLY A 96 -6.38 -13.15 12.76
N ALA A 97 -6.64 -14.15 11.95
CA ALA A 97 -5.92 -15.42 12.00
C ALA A 97 -4.46 -15.29 11.52
N ARG A 98 -4.17 -14.32 10.67
CA ARG A 98 -2.82 -14.10 10.13
C ARG A 98 -1.96 -13.17 11.00
N GLY A 99 -2.53 -12.61 12.02
CA GLY A 99 -1.83 -11.71 12.91
C GLY A 99 -2.24 -10.28 12.79
#